data_e9d817e2352c8758fb7fb6e64ebed858
#
_entry.id   e9d817e2352c8758fb7fb6e64ebed858
#
_cell.length_a   1.000
_cell.length_b   1.000
_cell.length_c   1.000
_cell.angle_alpha   90.00
_cell.angle_beta   90.00
_cell.angle_gamma   90.00
#
_symmetry.space_group_name_H-M   'P 1'
#
loop_
_entity.id
_entity.type
_entity.pdbx_description
1 polymer ?
#
loop_
_entity_poly.entity_id
_entity_poly.type
_entity_poly.pdbx_seq_one_letter_code
_entity_poly.pdbx_strand_id
1 'polypeptide(L)'
;LDTAANAWVTVIMINGFIGASMGMILFSSAITSIPKQMLYASEVDGANRWQQIRHIILPQLKWPILFITVYQTLSLLTSFEQIFLSTDGGPGSSTEVWALSAYHTALDNYWGNLQYGYGAALALVLVVVGVIMSLIYLRFFRFDLRPVRRTSRPDRRSHAEVHSRPLGRRATGRWRAW
;
A
#
# COMPACT_ATOMS: atom_id res chain seq x y z
N LEU A 1 -1.11 29.16 19.39
CA LEU A 1 -0.05 28.83 18.41
C LEU A 1 0.87 30.04 18.15
N ASP A 2 1.33 30.65 19.23
CA ASP A 2 2.06 31.94 19.15
C ASP A 2 3.47 31.84 18.62
N THR A 3 4.01 30.63 18.54
CA THR A 3 5.38 30.36 18.05
C THR A 3 5.36 29.44 16.84
N ALA A 4 6.16 29.75 15.83
CA ALA A 4 6.29 28.91 14.62
C ALA A 4 6.57 27.42 14.95
N ALA A 5 7.40 27.16 15.96
CA ALA A 5 7.70 25.79 16.38
C ALA A 5 6.45 25.05 16.89
N ASN A 6 5.61 25.70 17.69
CA ASN A 6 4.38 25.08 18.20
C ASN A 6 3.36 24.83 17.07
N ALA A 7 3.29 25.75 16.10
CA ALA A 7 2.45 25.58 14.91
C ALA A 7 2.89 24.36 14.08
N TRP A 8 4.18 24.21 13.82
CA TRP A 8 4.72 23.05 13.12
C TRP A 8 4.49 21.74 13.87
N VAL A 9 4.71 21.72 15.18
CA VAL A 9 4.44 20.54 16.01
C VAL A 9 2.97 20.13 15.88
N THR A 10 2.05 21.09 15.96
CA THR A 10 0.61 20.82 15.83
C THR A 10 0.28 20.24 14.46
N VAL A 11 0.77 20.84 13.39
CA VAL A 11 0.55 20.34 12.01
C VAL A 11 1.12 18.92 11.83
N ILE A 12 2.32 18.67 12.33
CA ILE A 12 2.95 17.34 12.26
C ILE A 12 2.14 16.31 13.04
N MET A 13 1.67 16.64 14.24
CA MET A 13 0.86 15.73 15.06
C MET A 13 -0.47 15.39 14.39
N ILE A 14 -1.17 16.38 13.83
CA ILE A 14 -2.44 16.17 13.13
C ILE A 14 -2.23 15.28 11.89
N ASN A 15 -1.29 15.63 11.03
CA ASN A 15 -1.00 14.85 9.82
C ASN A 15 -0.46 13.46 10.15
N GLY A 16 0.36 13.33 11.19
CA GLY A 16 0.87 12.06 11.67
C GLY A 16 -0.25 11.13 12.15
N PHE A 17 -1.20 11.67 12.91
CA PHE A 17 -2.35 10.89 13.40
C PHE A 17 -3.26 10.41 12.26
N ILE A 18 -3.57 11.28 11.30
CA ILE A 18 -4.37 10.95 10.13
C ILE A 18 -3.65 9.89 9.28
N GLY A 19 -2.36 10.09 9.00
CA GLY A 19 -1.55 9.16 8.21
C GLY A 19 -1.38 7.79 8.88
N ALA A 20 -1.19 7.78 10.21
CA ALA A 20 -1.08 6.55 10.99
C ALA A 20 -2.38 5.72 10.93
N SER A 21 -3.54 6.38 10.99
CA SER A 21 -4.83 5.69 10.91
C SER A 21 -5.01 4.94 9.59
N MET A 22 -4.69 5.57 8.47
CA MET A 22 -4.73 4.94 7.15
C MET A 22 -3.71 3.80 7.03
N GLY A 23 -2.50 4.03 7.52
CA GLY A 23 -1.44 3.01 7.57
C GLY A 23 -1.86 1.78 8.38
N MET A 24 -2.48 1.99 9.54
CA MET A 24 -2.92 0.91 10.41
C MET A 24 -3.97 0.02 9.75
N ILE A 25 -4.95 0.59 9.05
CA ILE A 25 -5.99 -0.16 8.33
C ILE A 25 -5.36 -1.01 7.22
N LEU A 26 -4.50 -0.42 6.40
CA LEU A 26 -3.88 -1.10 5.26
C LEU A 26 -2.92 -2.22 5.71
N PHE A 27 -2.06 -1.94 6.70
CA PHE A 27 -1.15 -2.96 7.22
C PHE A 27 -1.87 -4.08 7.96
N SER A 28 -2.90 -3.77 8.73
CA SER A 28 -3.71 -4.78 9.40
C SER A 28 -4.37 -5.73 8.40
N SER A 29 -4.97 -5.18 7.34
CA SER A 29 -5.55 -5.98 6.25
C SER A 29 -4.50 -6.84 5.53
N ALA A 30 -3.34 -6.28 5.23
CA ALA A 30 -2.27 -6.98 4.55
C ALA A 30 -1.67 -8.12 5.41
N ILE A 31 -1.52 -7.91 6.71
CA ILE A 31 -1.01 -8.95 7.63
C ILE A 31 -2.03 -10.08 7.78
N THR A 32 -3.32 -9.76 7.87
CA THR A 32 -4.37 -10.78 7.99
C THR A 32 -4.54 -11.63 6.73
N SER A 33 -4.10 -11.14 5.57
CA SER A 33 -4.11 -11.89 4.31
C SER A 33 -3.01 -12.97 4.22
N ILE A 34 -2.02 -12.96 5.13
CA ILE A 34 -0.94 -13.94 5.15
C ILE A 34 -1.48 -15.29 5.63
N PRO A 35 -1.27 -16.40 4.86
CA PRO A 35 -1.72 -17.72 5.28
C PRO A 35 -1.11 -18.13 6.63
N LYS A 36 -1.94 -18.42 7.61
CA LYS A 36 -1.49 -18.84 8.96
C LYS A 36 -0.61 -20.10 8.94
N GLN A 37 -0.82 -20.96 7.94
CA GLN A 37 -0.01 -22.16 7.75
C GLN A 37 1.49 -21.87 7.60
N MET A 38 1.84 -20.75 6.95
CA MET A 38 3.26 -20.35 6.81
C MET A 38 3.86 -19.94 8.16
N LEU A 39 3.08 -19.31 9.02
CA LEU A 39 3.51 -18.91 10.36
C LEU A 39 3.67 -20.14 11.26
N TYR A 40 2.70 -21.07 11.23
CA TYR A 40 2.78 -22.30 12.01
C TYR A 40 3.96 -23.20 11.56
N ALA A 41 4.19 -23.33 10.25
CA ALA A 41 5.33 -24.07 9.75
C ALA A 41 6.65 -23.49 10.27
N SER A 42 6.80 -22.16 10.27
CA SER A 42 8.00 -21.50 10.77
C SER A 42 8.18 -21.68 12.30
N GLU A 43 7.08 -21.77 13.06
CA GLU A 43 7.14 -22.08 14.50
C GLU A 43 7.66 -23.49 14.76
N VAL A 44 7.22 -24.47 13.96
CA VAL A 44 7.73 -25.85 14.02
C VAL A 44 9.22 -25.93 13.67
N ASP A 45 9.67 -25.09 12.71
CA ASP A 45 11.08 -24.95 12.35
C ASP A 45 11.91 -24.20 13.40
N GLY A 46 11.29 -23.76 14.51
CA GLY A 46 11.98 -23.07 15.62
C GLY A 46 12.25 -21.59 15.36
N ALA A 47 11.59 -20.96 14.39
CA ALA A 47 11.78 -19.56 14.10
C ALA A 47 11.21 -18.67 15.22
N ASN A 48 12.04 -17.74 15.73
CA ASN A 48 11.59 -16.73 16.66
C ASN A 48 10.67 -15.69 15.96
N ARG A 49 9.81 -15.00 16.72
CA ARG A 49 8.89 -13.97 16.21
C ARG A 49 9.59 -12.90 15.36
N TRP A 50 10.79 -12.48 15.74
CA TRP A 50 11.59 -11.53 14.98
C TRP A 50 12.01 -12.09 13.60
N GLN A 51 12.36 -13.37 13.55
CA GLN A 51 12.69 -14.07 12.31
C GLN A 51 11.46 -14.22 11.42
N GLN A 52 10.29 -14.53 11.98
CA GLN A 52 9.03 -14.56 11.24
C GLN A 52 8.71 -13.21 10.62
N ILE A 53 8.84 -12.12 11.39
CA ILE A 53 8.59 -10.75 10.89
C ILE A 53 9.55 -10.45 9.72
N ARG A 54 10.83 -10.69 9.90
CA ARG A 54 11.86 -10.30 8.93
C ARG A 54 11.84 -11.14 7.65
N HIS A 55 11.57 -12.46 7.75
CA HIS A 55 11.70 -13.38 6.62
C HIS A 55 10.36 -13.78 5.98
N ILE A 56 9.26 -13.67 6.69
CA ILE A 56 7.94 -14.06 6.18
C ILE A 56 7.03 -12.85 5.99
N ILE A 57 6.81 -12.06 7.04
CA ILE A 57 5.84 -10.97 7.04
C ILE A 57 6.35 -9.79 6.20
N LEU A 58 7.54 -9.29 6.48
CA LEU A 58 8.08 -8.10 5.83
C LEU A 58 8.25 -8.26 4.30
N PRO A 59 8.71 -9.40 3.76
CA PRO A 59 8.76 -9.60 2.32
C PRO A 59 7.39 -9.60 1.64
N GLN A 60 6.34 -10.06 2.32
CA GLN A 60 4.98 -10.07 1.80
C GLN A 60 4.33 -8.68 1.86
N LEU A 61 4.76 -7.85 2.81
CA LEU A 61 4.28 -6.49 2.97
C LEU A 61 4.93 -5.48 2.01
N LYS A 62 5.87 -5.88 1.16
CA LYS A 62 6.55 -4.96 0.22
C LYS A 62 5.59 -4.13 -0.62
N TRP A 63 4.52 -4.75 -1.13
CA TRP A 63 3.50 -4.07 -1.93
C TRP A 63 2.66 -3.06 -1.12
N PRO A 64 2.07 -3.44 0.01
CA PRO A 64 1.40 -2.49 0.89
C PRO A 64 2.29 -1.34 1.35
N ILE A 65 3.55 -1.62 1.71
CA ILE A 65 4.52 -0.59 2.11
C ILE A 65 4.73 0.42 0.98
N LEU A 66 5.00 -0.07 -0.23
CA LEU A 66 5.15 0.79 -1.40
C LEU A 66 3.91 1.67 -1.61
N PHE A 67 2.73 1.04 -1.65
CA PHE A 67 1.48 1.75 -1.90
C PHE A 67 1.25 2.85 -0.86
N ILE A 68 1.41 2.53 0.43
CA ILE A 68 1.24 3.49 1.53
C ILE A 68 2.26 4.62 1.42
N THR A 69 3.53 4.31 1.11
CA THR A 69 4.58 5.32 1.00
C THR A 69 4.30 6.30 -0.14
N VAL A 70 3.93 5.79 -1.32
CA VAL A 70 3.57 6.64 -2.47
C VAL A 70 2.34 7.48 -2.14
N TYR A 71 1.27 6.83 -1.66
CA TYR A 71 0.03 7.51 -1.28
C TYR A 71 0.28 8.61 -0.25
N GLN A 72 1.00 8.31 0.82
CA GLN A 72 1.25 9.27 1.90
C GLN A 72 2.13 10.44 1.43
N THR A 73 3.13 10.18 0.59
CA THR A 73 3.97 11.24 0.03
C THR A 73 3.16 12.19 -0.86
N LEU A 74 2.31 11.64 -1.74
CA LEU A 74 1.45 12.47 -2.60
C LEU A 74 0.39 13.21 -1.76
N SER A 75 -0.20 12.55 -0.78
CA SER A 75 -1.17 13.16 0.13
C SER A 75 -0.58 14.34 0.90
N LEU A 76 0.63 14.19 1.45
CA LEU A 76 1.32 15.27 2.17
C LEU A 76 1.72 16.42 1.25
N LEU A 77 2.09 16.14 0.00
CA LEU A 77 2.44 17.16 -0.99
C LEU A 77 1.27 18.07 -1.35
N THR A 78 0.07 17.51 -1.39
CA THR A 78 -1.17 18.23 -1.74
C THR A 78 -2.00 18.65 -0.53
N SER A 79 -1.60 18.22 0.68
CA SER A 79 -2.33 18.50 1.92
C SER A 79 -2.16 19.95 2.32
N PHE A 80 -3.24 20.70 2.30
CA PHE A 80 -3.32 22.06 2.85
C PHE A 80 -4.46 22.22 3.86
N GLU A 81 -5.48 21.35 3.81
CA GLU A 81 -6.69 21.46 4.61
C GLU A 81 -6.40 21.51 6.12
N GLN A 82 -5.50 20.64 6.61
CA GLN A 82 -5.14 20.56 8.02
C GLN A 82 -4.39 21.82 8.45
N ILE A 83 -3.55 22.37 7.58
CA ILE A 83 -2.78 23.60 7.84
C ILE A 83 -3.73 24.80 7.80
N PHE A 84 -4.60 24.88 6.80
CA PHE A 84 -5.62 25.91 6.66
C PHE A 84 -6.53 25.97 7.90
N LEU A 85 -7.07 24.81 8.34
CA LEU A 85 -7.98 24.75 9.50
C LEU A 85 -7.30 24.97 10.85
N SER A 86 -6.00 24.66 10.97
CA SER A 86 -5.29 24.74 12.26
C SER A 86 -4.52 26.02 12.46
N THR A 87 -3.81 26.50 11.44
CA THR A 87 -2.89 27.63 11.54
C THR A 87 -3.09 28.69 10.47
N ASP A 88 -3.80 28.36 9.38
CA ASP A 88 -4.00 29.25 8.22
C ASP A 88 -2.69 29.86 7.71
N GLY A 89 -1.61 29.06 7.71
CA GLY A 89 -0.27 29.48 7.34
C GLY A 89 0.50 30.23 8.44
N GLY A 90 -0.14 30.58 9.58
CA GLY A 90 0.47 31.33 10.66
C GLY A 90 1.40 30.58 11.60
N PRO A 91 2.10 31.31 12.49
CA PRO A 91 2.24 32.75 12.56
C PRO A 91 3.16 33.30 11.48
N GLY A 92 2.77 34.45 10.88
CA GLY A 92 3.62 35.17 9.91
C GLY A 92 4.04 34.34 8.67
N SER A 93 3.15 33.52 8.09
CA SER A 93 3.39 32.62 6.96
C SER A 93 4.41 31.51 7.23
N SER A 94 4.72 31.21 8.49
CA SER A 94 5.75 30.21 8.84
C SER A 94 5.32 28.77 8.54
N THR A 95 4.02 28.49 8.48
CA THR A 95 3.45 27.17 8.13
C THR A 95 2.78 27.16 6.76
N GLU A 96 2.99 28.21 5.97
CA GLU A 96 2.45 28.30 4.62
C GLU A 96 3.16 27.30 3.71
N VAL A 97 2.43 26.32 3.20
CA VAL A 97 2.94 25.36 2.20
C VAL A 97 2.47 25.77 0.82
N TRP A 98 3.16 25.26 -0.21
CA TRP A 98 2.85 25.57 -1.61
C TRP A 98 1.38 25.39 -1.98
N ALA A 99 0.75 24.30 -1.52
CA ALA A 99 -0.66 24.01 -1.79
C ALA A 99 -1.59 25.07 -1.15
N LEU A 100 -1.27 25.52 0.07
CA LEU A 100 -2.01 26.58 0.76
C LEU A 100 -1.83 27.93 0.07
N SER A 101 -0.61 28.26 -0.36
CA SER A 101 -0.33 29.49 -1.11
C SER A 101 -1.06 29.52 -2.46
N ALA A 102 -1.16 28.40 -3.15
CA ALA A 102 -1.97 28.30 -4.36
C ALA A 102 -3.47 28.53 -4.09
N TYR A 103 -3.97 28.02 -2.96
CA TYR A 103 -5.36 28.22 -2.52
C TYR A 103 -5.62 29.69 -2.18
N HIS A 104 -4.79 30.33 -1.34
CA HIS A 104 -4.93 31.75 -0.97
C HIS A 104 -4.87 32.66 -2.21
N THR A 105 -3.96 32.37 -3.14
CA THR A 105 -3.85 33.19 -4.37
C THR A 105 -5.06 33.05 -5.28
N ALA A 106 -5.64 31.85 -5.36
CA ALA A 106 -6.77 31.59 -6.24
C ALA A 106 -8.11 32.07 -5.65
N LEU A 107 -8.35 31.82 -4.36
CA LEU A 107 -9.69 31.87 -3.75
C LEU A 107 -9.83 32.82 -2.57
N ASP A 108 -8.75 33.10 -1.83
CA ASP A 108 -8.84 33.85 -0.56
C ASP A 108 -8.26 35.25 -0.65
N ASN A 109 -8.15 35.81 -1.84
CA ASN A 109 -7.68 37.18 -2.00
C ASN A 109 -8.85 38.17 -1.76
N TYR A 110 -9.08 38.50 -0.49
CA TYR A 110 -10.20 39.28 0.03
C TYR A 110 -10.31 40.71 -0.59
N TRP A 111 -9.26 41.20 -1.24
CA TRP A 111 -9.20 42.56 -1.81
C TRP A 111 -9.52 42.61 -3.31
N GLY A 112 -10.21 41.62 -3.85
CA GLY A 112 -10.85 41.70 -5.16
C GLY A 112 -9.97 41.39 -6.38
N ASN A 113 -8.74 40.93 -6.17
CA ASN A 113 -7.85 40.56 -7.27
C ASN A 113 -7.65 39.04 -7.35
N LEU A 114 -8.77 38.29 -7.44
CA LEU A 114 -8.78 36.84 -7.55
C LEU A 114 -7.97 36.40 -8.78
N GLN A 115 -6.76 35.89 -8.54
CA GLN A 115 -5.87 35.46 -9.60
C GLN A 115 -6.04 33.97 -9.89
N TYR A 116 -7.23 33.57 -10.33
CA TYR A 116 -7.54 32.15 -10.63
C TYR A 116 -6.51 31.51 -11.57
N GLY A 117 -6.06 32.25 -12.61
CA GLY A 117 -5.08 31.74 -13.55
C GLY A 117 -3.72 31.47 -12.91
N TYR A 118 -3.28 32.35 -12.02
CA TYR A 118 -2.01 32.18 -11.31
C TYR A 118 -2.09 31.07 -10.27
N GLY A 119 -3.16 30.99 -9.47
CA GLY A 119 -3.39 29.88 -8.53
C GLY A 119 -3.50 28.53 -9.25
N ALA A 120 -4.17 28.47 -10.40
CA ALA A 120 -4.23 27.27 -11.22
C ALA A 120 -2.84 26.85 -11.74
N ALA A 121 -2.00 27.81 -12.15
CA ALA A 121 -0.63 27.52 -12.56
C ALA A 121 0.22 26.94 -11.40
N LEU A 122 0.09 27.47 -10.17
CA LEU A 122 0.73 26.93 -8.99
C LEU A 122 0.26 25.50 -8.69
N ALA A 123 -1.02 25.22 -8.80
CA ALA A 123 -1.59 23.89 -8.62
C ALA A 123 -1.09 22.91 -9.71
N LEU A 124 -0.95 23.36 -10.94
CA LEU A 124 -0.43 22.53 -12.04
C LEU A 124 1.03 22.11 -11.77
N VAL A 125 1.85 23.00 -11.22
CA VAL A 125 3.23 22.67 -10.82
C VAL A 125 3.23 21.55 -9.78
N LEU A 126 2.33 21.57 -8.78
CA LEU A 126 2.21 20.47 -7.80
C LEU A 126 1.84 19.14 -8.46
N VAL A 127 0.93 19.15 -9.45
CA VAL A 127 0.58 17.94 -10.20
C VAL A 127 1.78 17.38 -10.94
N VAL A 128 2.54 18.23 -11.62
CA VAL A 128 3.78 17.80 -12.33
C VAL A 128 4.79 17.20 -11.37
N VAL A 129 5.04 17.85 -10.23
CA VAL A 129 5.94 17.34 -9.19
C VAL A 129 5.44 16.01 -8.65
N GLY A 130 4.14 15.87 -8.38
CA GLY A 130 3.52 14.62 -7.93
C GLY A 130 3.68 13.49 -8.92
N VAL A 131 3.49 13.75 -10.22
CA VAL A 131 3.72 12.76 -11.30
C VAL A 131 5.18 12.33 -11.36
N ILE A 132 6.11 13.27 -11.29
CA ILE A 132 7.56 12.98 -11.30
C ILE A 132 7.92 12.10 -10.09
N MET A 133 7.46 12.47 -8.90
CA MET A 133 7.69 11.67 -7.68
C MET A 133 7.12 10.27 -7.80
N SER A 134 5.89 10.14 -8.33
CA SER A 134 5.26 8.84 -8.57
C SER A 134 6.09 7.97 -9.53
N LEU A 135 6.59 8.53 -10.62
CA LEU A 135 7.46 7.82 -11.57
C LEU A 135 8.78 7.39 -10.95
N ILE A 136 9.38 8.24 -10.10
CA ILE A 136 10.59 7.91 -9.34
C ILE A 136 10.31 6.71 -8.42
N TYR A 137 9.21 6.71 -7.68
CA TYR A 137 8.82 5.59 -6.81
C TYR A 137 8.64 4.30 -7.61
N LEU A 138 7.94 4.34 -8.74
CA LEU A 138 7.76 3.19 -9.62
C LEU A 138 9.09 2.64 -10.14
N ARG A 139 10.05 3.50 -10.44
CA ARG A 139 11.37 3.09 -10.92
C ARG A 139 12.26 2.52 -9.81
N PHE A 140 12.17 3.07 -8.60
CA PHE A 140 12.97 2.63 -7.45
C PHE A 140 12.53 1.26 -6.95
N PHE A 141 11.22 1.04 -6.88
CA PHE A 141 10.65 -0.24 -6.57
C PHE A 141 10.42 -1.00 -7.88
N ARG A 142 11.47 -1.57 -8.45
CA ARG A 142 11.38 -2.47 -9.61
C ARG A 142 10.32 -3.50 -9.32
N PHE A 143 9.17 -3.35 -9.97
CA PHE A 143 8.11 -4.34 -9.95
C PHE A 143 8.61 -5.61 -10.61
N ASP A 144 9.07 -6.57 -9.83
CA ASP A 144 9.28 -7.93 -10.28
C ASP A 144 7.88 -8.54 -10.51
N LEU A 145 7.24 -8.11 -11.59
CA LEU A 145 6.06 -8.75 -12.14
C LEU A 145 6.50 -10.10 -12.70
N ARG A 146 6.87 -11.04 -11.83
CA ARG A 146 6.95 -12.43 -12.23
C ARG A 146 5.52 -12.85 -12.54
N PRO A 147 5.19 -13.12 -13.82
CA PRO A 147 3.88 -13.66 -14.12
C PRO A 147 3.72 -14.90 -13.27
N VAL A 148 2.63 -14.99 -12.51
CA VAL A 148 2.24 -16.24 -11.85
C VAL A 148 2.26 -17.29 -12.94
N ARG A 149 3.26 -18.15 -12.92
CA ARG A 149 3.36 -19.29 -13.84
C ARG A 149 2.06 -20.05 -13.61
N ARG A 150 1.13 -19.89 -14.54
CA ARG A 150 -0.05 -20.76 -14.58
C ARG A 150 0.51 -22.17 -14.59
N THR A 151 0.40 -22.85 -13.47
CA THR A 151 0.62 -24.28 -13.40
C THR A 151 -0.24 -24.85 -14.51
N SER A 152 0.44 -25.43 -15.51
CA SER A 152 -0.16 -26.12 -16.61
C SER A 152 -1.31 -26.98 -16.09
N ARG A 153 -2.48 -26.81 -16.71
CA ARG A 153 -3.64 -27.69 -16.49
C ARG A 153 -3.17 -29.13 -16.29
N PRO A 154 -3.62 -29.82 -15.24
CA PRO A 154 -3.38 -31.25 -15.14
C PRO A 154 -3.91 -31.89 -16.43
N ASP A 155 -3.03 -32.65 -17.06
CA ASP A 155 -3.28 -33.32 -18.32
C ASP A 155 -4.56 -34.18 -18.19
N ARG A 156 -5.61 -33.81 -18.92
CA ARG A 156 -6.87 -34.57 -18.99
C ARG A 156 -6.66 -36.00 -19.48
N ARG A 157 -5.47 -36.32 -19.96
CA ARG A 157 -5.16 -37.68 -20.44
C ARG A 157 -4.98 -38.71 -19.33
N SER A 158 -4.58 -38.26 -18.11
CA SER A 158 -4.43 -39.18 -16.99
C SER A 158 -5.77 -39.77 -16.47
N HIS A 159 -6.89 -39.05 -16.66
CA HIS A 159 -8.20 -39.53 -16.26
C HIS A 159 -8.82 -40.51 -17.27
N ALA A 160 -8.40 -40.50 -18.53
CA ALA A 160 -8.88 -41.44 -19.54
C ALA A 160 -8.23 -42.82 -19.42
N GLU A 161 -6.96 -42.90 -18.97
CA GLU A 161 -6.27 -44.18 -18.79
C GLU A 161 -6.69 -44.94 -17.53
N VAL A 162 -7.20 -44.25 -16.49
CA VAL A 162 -7.68 -44.91 -15.28
C VAL A 162 -9.01 -45.64 -15.51
N HIS A 163 -9.84 -45.16 -16.47
CA HIS A 163 -11.12 -45.76 -16.79
C HIS A 163 -11.05 -46.90 -17.86
N SER A 164 -9.92 -47.06 -18.52
CA SER A 164 -9.75 -48.09 -19.57
C SER A 164 -9.09 -49.40 -19.11
N ARG A 165 -8.82 -49.55 -17.80
CA ARG A 165 -8.35 -50.88 -17.33
C ARG A 165 -9.52 -51.85 -17.34
N PRO A 166 -9.49 -52.90 -18.21
CA PRO A 166 -10.50 -53.94 -18.20
C PRO A 166 -10.47 -54.64 -16.83
N LEU A 167 -11.62 -54.74 -16.20
CA LEU A 167 -11.82 -55.54 -14.98
C LEU A 167 -11.32 -56.98 -15.29
N GLY A 168 -10.12 -57.28 -14.78
CA GLY A 168 -9.50 -58.59 -14.92
C GLY A 168 -10.46 -59.66 -14.41
N ARG A 169 -10.55 -60.68 -15.25
CA ARG A 169 -11.26 -61.94 -15.05
C ARG A 169 -11.24 -62.39 -13.60
N ARG A 170 -12.44 -62.62 -13.04
CA ARG A 170 -12.62 -63.36 -11.79
C ARG A 170 -11.94 -64.72 -11.93
N ALA A 171 -10.84 -64.95 -11.23
CA ALA A 171 -10.33 -66.27 -10.99
C ALA A 171 -11.30 -66.99 -10.06
N THR A 172 -12.01 -67.96 -10.59
CA THR A 172 -12.79 -68.94 -9.85
C THR A 172 -11.82 -69.84 -9.08
N GLY A 173 -11.39 -69.41 -7.88
CA GLY A 173 -10.64 -70.25 -6.96
C GLY A 173 -11.59 -71.20 -6.24
N ARG A 174 -11.48 -72.45 -6.59
CA ARG A 174 -12.15 -73.63 -6.03
C ARG A 174 -11.77 -73.77 -4.55
N TRP A 175 -12.69 -73.56 -3.64
CA TRP A 175 -12.54 -73.94 -2.24
C TRP A 175 -12.56 -75.43 -2.10
N ARG A 176 -11.44 -76.04 -1.79
CA ARG A 176 -11.40 -77.40 -1.23
C ARG A 176 -11.38 -77.30 0.29
N ALA A 177 -12.35 -78.00 0.86
CA ALA A 177 -12.46 -78.22 2.29
C ALA A 177 -11.25 -79.01 2.81
N TRP A 178 -10.72 -78.62 4.01
CA TRP A 178 -10.35 -79.43 5.16
C TRP A 178 -10.48 -78.60 6.39
#